data_82f7aae9618d5fe21a2390e50073e565
#
_entry.id   82f7aae9618d5fe21a2390e50073e565
#
_cell.length_a   1.000
_cell.length_b   1.000
_cell.length_c   1.000
_cell.angle_alpha   90.00
_cell.angle_beta   90.00
_cell.angle_gamma   90.00
#
_symmetry.space_group_name_H-M   'P 1'
#
loop_
_entity.id
_entity.type
_entity.pdbx_description
1 polymer ?
#
loop_
_entity_poly.entity_id
_entity_poly.type
_entity_poly.pdbx_seq_one_letter_code
_entity_poly.pdbx_strand_id
1 'polypeptide(L)'
;MMNTIGVYTSTTTAHGYKADLVKAFAKGVGQLANDNWRAELVPDTSVKNGYSHVFCFNYQRKFPKKSERAGLHLRRNLIERYEPSGKIWYFDSNVLVSYEKMKQHLHGSFVRIAYGKVYPNETNYFNDNPKPDKWENMKTACGIDVKPYTKTGRKIYICCNRGSGGYSGHGVNAADWAIETAKTLRKYTDRHIVVRTHSGYGLPYSGR
;
A
#
# COMPACT_ATOMS: atom_id res chain seq x y z
N MET A 1 2.06 -20.50 24.75
CA MET A 1 2.56 -19.11 24.93
C MET A 1 1.67 -18.20 24.11
N MET A 2 1.14 -17.13 24.69
CA MET A 2 0.26 -16.20 23.99
C MET A 2 1.05 -15.31 23.04
N ASN A 3 0.67 -15.26 21.76
CA ASN A 3 1.24 -14.36 20.79
C ASN A 3 0.61 -12.96 20.93
N THR A 4 1.42 -11.95 21.03
CA THR A 4 0.95 -10.56 21.14
C THR A 4 1.35 -9.75 19.91
N ILE A 5 0.38 -9.13 19.28
CA ILE A 5 0.57 -8.22 18.16
C ILE A 5 0.61 -6.79 18.67
N GLY A 6 1.73 -6.11 18.52
CA GLY A 6 1.81 -4.66 18.76
C GLY A 6 1.22 -3.87 17.60
N VAL A 7 0.08 -3.22 17.84
CA VAL A 7 -0.65 -2.44 16.82
C VAL A 7 -0.34 -0.97 17.00
N TYR A 8 0.64 -0.46 16.27
CA TYR A 8 1.17 0.88 16.42
C TYR A 8 0.27 1.95 15.79
N THR A 9 -0.49 2.66 16.61
CA THR A 9 -1.40 3.71 16.15
C THR A 9 -0.67 4.92 15.58
N SER A 10 0.51 5.23 16.07
CA SER A 10 1.35 6.33 15.59
C SER A 10 1.92 6.13 14.19
N THR A 11 1.80 4.92 13.61
CA THR A 11 2.12 4.70 12.20
C THR A 11 1.09 5.32 11.27
N THR A 12 -0.11 5.63 11.79
CA THR A 12 -1.15 6.33 11.03
C THR A 12 -0.88 7.83 11.08
N THR A 13 -0.51 8.44 9.97
CA THR A 13 -0.45 9.89 9.92
C THR A 13 -1.85 10.48 9.84
N ALA A 14 -2.20 11.34 10.76
CA ALA A 14 -3.21 12.42 10.75
C ALA A 14 -4.60 12.25 10.08
N HIS A 15 -4.94 11.11 9.52
CA HIS A 15 -6.27 10.91 8.93
C HIS A 15 -7.09 9.97 9.81
N GLY A 16 -8.15 10.48 10.42
CA GLY A 16 -8.97 9.76 11.42
C GLY A 16 -9.37 8.35 11.04
N TYR A 17 -9.80 8.11 9.80
CA TYR A 17 -10.20 6.78 9.34
C TYR A 17 -9.09 5.70 9.43
N LYS A 18 -7.83 6.10 9.33
CA LYS A 18 -6.71 5.16 9.45
C LYS A 18 -6.57 4.66 10.89
N ALA A 19 -6.84 5.52 11.85
CA ALA A 19 -6.86 5.14 13.25
C ALA A 19 -8.00 4.14 13.53
N ASP A 20 -9.15 4.34 12.91
CA ASP A 20 -10.30 3.44 13.06
C ASP A 20 -10.03 2.06 12.46
N LEU A 21 -9.35 2.00 11.31
CA LEU A 21 -8.91 0.72 10.72
C LEU A 21 -7.95 -0.03 11.64
N VAL A 22 -7.00 0.67 12.22
CA VAL A 22 -6.03 0.09 13.15
C VAL A 22 -6.73 -0.46 14.40
N LYS A 23 -7.70 0.28 14.95
CA LYS A 23 -8.52 -0.17 16.07
C LYS A 23 -9.40 -1.37 15.68
N ALA A 24 -10.00 -1.35 14.48
CA ALA A 24 -10.80 -2.46 13.98
C ALA A 24 -9.98 -3.74 13.80
N PHE A 25 -8.74 -3.64 13.33
CA PHE A 25 -7.83 -4.77 13.26
C PHE A 25 -7.56 -5.35 14.67
N ALA A 26 -7.20 -4.50 15.62
CA ALA A 26 -6.94 -4.94 16.98
C ALA A 26 -8.17 -5.62 17.62
N LYS A 27 -9.36 -5.05 17.40
CA LYS A 27 -10.62 -5.66 17.84
C LYS A 27 -10.88 -7.01 17.17
N GLY A 28 -10.64 -7.12 15.87
CA GLY A 28 -10.79 -8.37 15.11
C GLY A 28 -9.89 -9.48 15.63
N VAL A 29 -8.64 -9.19 15.93
CA VAL A 29 -7.73 -10.16 16.57
C VAL A 29 -8.27 -10.63 17.91
N GLY A 30 -8.82 -9.73 18.73
CA GLY A 30 -9.40 -10.11 20.03
C GLY A 30 -10.70 -10.93 19.94
N GLN A 31 -11.31 -11.00 18.76
CA GLN A 31 -12.53 -11.80 18.50
C GLN A 31 -12.23 -13.21 18.00
N LEU A 32 -10.96 -13.54 17.72
CA LEU A 32 -10.55 -14.88 17.34
C LEU A 32 -10.55 -15.77 18.58
N ALA A 33 -11.68 -16.45 18.80
CA ALA A 33 -12.03 -17.10 20.08
C ALA A 33 -11.16 -18.30 20.49
N ASN A 34 -10.32 -18.84 19.60
CA ASN A 34 -9.55 -20.05 19.85
C ASN A 34 -8.04 -19.83 19.89
N ASP A 35 -7.60 -18.60 19.80
CA ASP A 35 -6.23 -18.36 19.42
C ASP A 35 -5.43 -17.77 20.57
N ASN A 36 -4.28 -18.32 20.76
CA ASN A 36 -3.23 -17.75 21.61
C ASN A 36 -2.74 -16.39 21.07
N TRP A 37 -3.67 -15.59 20.53
CA TRP A 37 -3.39 -14.28 19.95
C TRP A 37 -4.13 -13.17 20.68
N ARG A 38 -3.44 -12.09 20.93
CA ARG A 38 -4.04 -10.82 21.36
C ARG A 38 -3.40 -9.66 20.62
N ALA A 39 -4.13 -8.59 20.47
CA ALA A 39 -3.60 -7.33 19.94
C ALA A 39 -3.58 -6.27 21.04
N GLU A 40 -2.52 -5.49 21.07
CA GLU A 40 -2.34 -4.37 21.97
C GLU A 40 -2.15 -3.08 21.15
N LEU A 41 -2.97 -2.06 21.42
CA LEU A 41 -2.82 -0.75 20.81
C LEU A 41 -1.62 -0.03 21.42
N VAL A 42 -0.65 0.32 20.60
CA VAL A 42 0.58 0.98 21.01
C VAL A 42 0.60 2.42 20.50
N PRO A 43 0.38 3.41 21.36
CA PRO A 43 0.38 4.82 20.95
C PRO A 43 1.79 5.42 20.81
N ASP A 44 2.82 4.69 21.21
CA ASP A 44 4.20 5.13 21.21
C ASP A 44 4.75 5.40 19.82
N THR A 45 5.70 6.30 19.74
CA THR A 45 6.47 6.63 18.54
C THR A 45 7.80 5.90 18.45
N SER A 46 8.10 5.04 19.42
CA SER A 46 9.27 4.17 19.48
C SER A 46 8.90 2.71 19.46
N VAL A 47 9.78 1.87 18.94
CA VAL A 47 9.57 0.42 18.90
C VAL A 47 9.75 -0.17 20.29
N LYS A 48 8.72 -0.78 20.83
CA LYS A 48 8.76 -1.53 22.09
C LYS A 48 9.20 -2.96 21.88
N ASN A 49 9.75 -3.54 22.93
CA ASN A 49 10.06 -4.97 23.03
C ASN A 49 8.84 -5.78 23.47
N GLY A 50 8.89 -7.09 23.28
CA GLY A 50 7.90 -8.02 23.83
C GLY A 50 6.75 -8.41 22.91
N TYR A 51 6.64 -7.82 21.73
CA TYR A 51 5.66 -8.27 20.75
C TYR A 51 6.22 -9.40 19.88
N SER A 52 5.42 -10.45 19.72
CA SER A 52 5.75 -11.55 18.80
C SER A 52 5.60 -11.10 17.34
N HIS A 53 4.65 -10.23 17.08
CA HIS A 53 4.35 -9.65 15.77
C HIS A 53 4.01 -8.18 15.91
N VAL A 54 4.08 -7.44 14.80
CA VAL A 54 3.65 -6.04 14.76
C VAL A 54 2.75 -5.77 13.58
N PHE A 55 1.94 -4.74 13.76
CA PHE A 55 1.10 -4.18 12.73
C PHE A 55 1.55 -2.76 12.39
N CYS A 56 1.77 -2.50 11.11
CA CYS A 56 2.23 -1.21 10.62
C CYS A 56 1.32 -0.70 9.50
N PHE A 57 0.90 0.56 9.59
CA PHE A 57 0.17 1.20 8.52
C PHE A 57 1.15 1.81 7.52
N ASN A 58 1.02 1.44 6.25
CA ASN A 58 1.93 1.81 5.17
C ASN A 58 3.34 1.25 5.29
N TYR A 59 4.02 1.23 4.16
CA TYR A 59 5.40 0.79 4.04
C TYR A 59 6.35 1.98 3.92
N GLN A 60 7.46 1.95 4.67
CA GLN A 60 8.49 2.98 4.65
C GLN A 60 9.84 2.35 4.37
N ARG A 61 10.27 2.39 3.10
CA ARG A 61 11.50 1.73 2.70
C ARG A 61 12.78 2.48 3.07
N LYS A 62 12.80 3.80 2.86
CA LYS A 62 13.95 4.64 3.17
C LYS A 62 13.83 5.23 4.55
N PHE A 63 14.97 5.42 5.21
CA PHE A 63 14.99 6.21 6.43
C PHE A 63 14.52 7.63 6.14
N PRO A 64 13.55 8.11 6.89
CA PRO A 64 13.12 9.49 6.76
C PRO A 64 14.23 10.45 7.22
N LYS A 65 14.21 11.68 6.71
CA LYS A 65 15.09 12.76 7.20
C LYS A 65 14.75 13.07 8.66
N LYS A 66 15.72 13.57 9.43
CA LYS A 66 15.51 13.93 10.86
C LYS A 66 14.33 14.89 11.10
N SER A 67 14.06 15.77 10.13
CA SER A 67 12.95 16.72 10.17
C SER A 67 11.59 16.12 9.84
N GLU A 68 11.53 14.85 9.43
CA GLU A 68 10.27 14.22 9.08
C GLU A 68 9.52 13.69 10.31
N ARG A 69 8.23 13.42 10.13
CA ARG A 69 7.33 13.04 11.22
C ARG A 69 7.77 11.76 11.93
N ALA A 70 7.66 11.73 13.25
CA ALA A 70 8.03 10.58 14.08
C ALA A 70 7.39 9.25 13.62
N GLY A 71 6.15 9.29 13.12
CA GLY A 71 5.48 8.10 12.58
C GLY A 71 6.17 7.48 11.35
N LEU A 72 6.92 8.24 10.55
CA LEU A 72 7.70 7.69 9.44
C LEU A 72 8.96 6.97 9.95
N HIS A 73 9.61 7.53 10.97
CA HIS A 73 10.73 6.88 11.64
C HIS A 73 10.29 5.59 12.32
N LEU A 74 9.17 5.63 13.04
CA LEU A 74 8.59 4.44 13.67
C LEU A 74 8.33 3.33 12.65
N ARG A 75 7.68 3.65 11.51
CA ARG A 75 7.44 2.66 10.44
C ARG A 75 8.73 2.02 9.97
N ARG A 76 9.76 2.83 9.72
CA ARG A 76 11.03 2.30 9.25
C ARG A 76 11.68 1.38 10.27
N ASN A 77 11.68 1.77 11.54
CA ASN A 77 12.25 0.97 12.63
C ASN A 77 11.48 -0.35 12.84
N LEU A 78 10.16 -0.33 12.71
CA LEU A 78 9.33 -1.54 12.77
C LEU A 78 9.67 -2.50 11.62
N ILE A 79 9.80 -1.97 10.40
CA ILE A 79 10.16 -2.74 9.22
C ILE A 79 11.53 -3.39 9.39
N GLU A 80 12.55 -2.61 9.77
CA GLU A 80 13.89 -3.16 9.98
C GLU A 80 13.93 -4.29 11.00
N ARG A 81 13.14 -4.15 12.04
CA ARG A 81 13.15 -5.12 13.14
C ARG A 81 12.37 -6.38 12.85
N TYR A 82 11.20 -6.28 12.24
CA TYR A 82 10.24 -7.38 12.14
C TYR A 82 10.12 -7.99 10.75
N GLU A 83 10.39 -7.24 9.68
CA GLU A 83 10.30 -7.77 8.31
C GLU A 83 11.29 -8.91 8.03
N PRO A 84 12.56 -8.89 8.52
CA PRO A 84 13.48 -10.01 8.27
C PRO A 84 13.00 -11.34 8.83
N SER A 85 12.19 -11.32 9.89
CA SER A 85 11.59 -12.53 10.49
C SER A 85 10.19 -12.84 9.93
N GLY A 86 9.67 -12.02 9.01
CA GLY A 86 8.32 -12.14 8.46
C GLY A 86 7.19 -11.84 9.46
N LYS A 87 7.49 -11.27 10.63
CA LYS A 87 6.55 -11.07 11.73
C LYS A 87 5.89 -9.69 11.73
N ILE A 88 5.51 -9.21 10.56
CA ILE A 88 4.90 -7.89 10.37
C ILE A 88 3.68 -7.95 9.47
N TRP A 89 2.60 -7.29 9.91
CA TRP A 89 1.41 -7.04 9.13
C TRP A 89 1.45 -5.64 8.56
N TYR A 90 1.16 -5.51 7.27
CA TYR A 90 1.05 -4.22 6.61
C TYR A 90 -0.38 -3.93 6.22
N PHE A 91 -0.81 -2.74 6.51
CA PHE A 91 -2.01 -2.16 5.93
C PHE A 91 -1.65 -1.09 4.94
N ASP A 92 -2.26 -1.13 3.77
CA ASP A 92 -2.08 -0.08 2.76
C ASP A 92 -3.44 0.40 2.26
N SER A 93 -3.46 1.65 1.82
CA SER A 93 -4.68 2.26 1.31
C SER A 93 -5.14 1.61 0.01
N ASN A 94 -6.44 1.66 -0.22
CA ASN A 94 -7.04 1.23 -1.47
C ASN A 94 -6.51 2.06 -2.65
N VAL A 95 -6.08 1.37 -3.70
CA VAL A 95 -5.57 1.99 -4.94
C VAL A 95 -6.67 2.38 -5.93
N LEU A 96 -7.90 1.92 -5.72
CA LEU A 96 -9.01 2.06 -6.65
C LEU A 96 -9.92 3.26 -6.36
N VAL A 97 -9.72 3.94 -5.24
CA VAL A 97 -10.53 5.08 -4.83
C VAL A 97 -9.68 6.34 -4.74
N SER A 98 -10.13 7.42 -5.34
CA SER A 98 -9.46 8.71 -5.19
C SER A 98 -9.48 9.17 -3.73
N TYR A 99 -8.46 9.93 -3.33
CA TYR A 99 -8.36 10.48 -1.98
C TYR A 99 -9.60 11.28 -1.56
N GLU A 100 -10.20 12.01 -2.47
CA GLU A 100 -11.41 12.80 -2.22
C GLU A 100 -12.63 11.91 -1.93
N LYS A 101 -12.81 10.84 -2.70
CA LYS A 101 -13.88 9.86 -2.44
C LYS A 101 -13.62 9.09 -1.14
N MET A 102 -12.36 8.82 -0.80
CA MET A 102 -12.04 8.20 0.49
C MET A 102 -12.41 9.06 1.68
N LYS A 103 -12.34 10.38 1.57
CA LYS A 103 -12.77 11.29 2.64
C LYS A 103 -14.29 11.30 2.84
N GLN A 104 -15.05 11.10 1.78
CA GLN A 104 -16.50 11.35 1.79
C GLN A 104 -17.33 10.13 2.20
N HIS A 105 -16.97 8.91 1.83
CA HIS A 105 -17.96 7.83 1.88
C HIS A 105 -17.55 6.51 2.53
N LEU A 106 -16.33 6.06 2.44
CA LEU A 106 -16.02 4.68 2.82
C LEU A 106 -14.60 4.51 3.31
N HIS A 107 -14.20 5.43 4.05
CA HIS A 107 -13.00 5.46 4.86
C HIS A 107 -12.36 4.09 5.08
N GLY A 108 -11.72 3.54 4.06
CA GLY A 108 -10.96 2.34 4.20
C GLY A 108 -11.77 1.03 4.24
N SER A 109 -12.99 1.01 3.72
CA SER A 109 -13.77 -0.22 3.56
C SER A 109 -13.01 -1.27 2.73
N PHE A 110 -12.08 -0.82 1.89
CA PHE A 110 -11.24 -1.69 1.09
C PHE A 110 -9.78 -1.32 1.29
N VAL A 111 -9.08 -2.14 2.03
CA VAL A 111 -7.65 -1.99 2.31
C VAL A 111 -6.92 -3.24 1.87
N ARG A 112 -5.67 -3.06 1.49
CA ARG A 112 -4.77 -4.17 1.26
C ARG A 112 -4.10 -4.55 2.57
N ILE A 113 -4.17 -5.83 2.92
CA ILE A 113 -3.47 -6.39 4.07
C ILE A 113 -2.44 -7.39 3.54
N ALA A 114 -1.21 -7.25 3.99
CA ALA A 114 -0.12 -8.15 3.63
C ALA A 114 0.62 -8.61 4.89
N TYR A 115 1.15 -9.81 4.85
CA TYR A 115 1.92 -10.40 5.95
C TYR A 115 3.33 -10.73 5.50
N GLY A 116 4.32 -10.37 6.31
CA GLY A 116 5.74 -10.61 6.08
C GLY A 116 6.38 -9.59 5.17
N LYS A 117 5.84 -9.38 3.99
CA LYS A 117 6.35 -8.45 2.96
C LYS A 117 5.21 -7.65 2.34
N VAL A 118 5.51 -6.56 1.67
CA VAL A 118 4.51 -5.69 1.03
C VAL A 118 4.29 -6.01 -0.45
N TYR A 119 5.29 -6.53 -1.13
CA TYR A 119 5.22 -6.69 -2.58
C TYR A 119 4.59 -8.04 -2.98
N PRO A 120 3.80 -8.07 -4.07
CA PRO A 120 3.03 -9.26 -4.46
C PRO A 120 3.84 -10.52 -4.67
N ASN A 121 5.08 -10.39 -5.12
CA ASN A 121 5.99 -11.51 -5.35
C ASN A 121 6.71 -12.02 -4.09
N GLU A 122 6.54 -11.33 -2.96
CA GLU A 122 7.28 -11.60 -1.73
C GLU A 122 6.37 -11.79 -0.51
N THR A 123 5.06 -11.61 -0.68
CA THR A 123 4.10 -11.58 0.43
C THR A 123 3.00 -12.60 0.29
N ASN A 124 2.41 -12.97 1.41
CA ASN A 124 1.19 -13.73 1.46
C ASN A 124 -0.01 -12.79 1.68
N TYR A 125 -0.93 -12.78 0.72
CA TYR A 125 -2.16 -12.00 0.79
C TYR A 125 -3.36 -12.79 1.28
N PHE A 126 -3.24 -14.08 1.50
CA PHE A 126 -4.32 -14.97 1.95
C PHE A 126 -5.59 -14.86 1.08
N ASN A 127 -5.41 -14.77 -0.22
CA ASN A 127 -6.52 -14.56 -1.17
C ASN A 127 -6.92 -15.85 -1.92
N ASP A 128 -6.60 -17.00 -1.38
CA ASP A 128 -6.80 -18.29 -2.06
C ASP A 128 -8.27 -18.60 -2.34
N ASN A 129 -9.18 -18.07 -1.49
CA ASN A 129 -10.63 -18.20 -1.67
C ASN A 129 -11.34 -16.85 -1.42
N PRO A 130 -11.18 -15.86 -2.31
CA PRO A 130 -11.88 -14.59 -2.14
C PRO A 130 -13.39 -14.81 -2.31
N LYS A 131 -14.18 -14.25 -1.39
CA LYS A 131 -15.64 -14.27 -1.53
C LYS A 131 -16.03 -13.59 -2.85
N PRO A 132 -16.87 -14.21 -3.70
CA PRO A 132 -17.25 -13.64 -5.01
C PRO A 132 -17.84 -12.23 -4.94
N ASP A 133 -18.58 -11.96 -3.88
CA ASP A 133 -19.25 -10.67 -3.65
C ASP A 133 -18.31 -9.52 -3.31
N LYS A 134 -17.08 -9.79 -2.87
CA LYS A 134 -16.12 -8.73 -2.53
C LYS A 134 -15.83 -7.78 -3.69
N TRP A 135 -15.66 -8.32 -4.89
CA TRP A 135 -15.42 -7.51 -6.07
C TRP A 135 -16.64 -6.67 -6.46
N GLU A 136 -17.82 -7.28 -6.44
CA GLU A 136 -19.07 -6.58 -6.76
C GLU A 136 -19.38 -5.47 -5.74
N ASN A 137 -19.21 -5.77 -4.46
CA ASN A 137 -19.36 -4.80 -3.39
C ASN A 137 -18.38 -3.62 -3.55
N MET A 138 -17.13 -3.91 -3.91
CA MET A 138 -16.12 -2.88 -4.14
C MET A 138 -16.45 -2.03 -5.38
N LYS A 139 -16.88 -2.64 -6.49
CA LYS A 139 -17.32 -1.91 -7.68
C LYS A 139 -18.44 -0.94 -7.35
N THR A 140 -19.46 -1.44 -6.68
CA THR A 140 -20.63 -0.65 -6.29
C THR A 140 -20.22 0.51 -5.37
N ALA A 141 -19.51 0.22 -4.31
CA ALA A 141 -19.11 1.20 -3.31
C ALA A 141 -18.15 2.27 -3.87
N CYS A 142 -17.29 1.91 -4.81
CA CYS A 142 -16.31 2.82 -5.41
C CYS A 142 -16.80 3.47 -6.71
N GLY A 143 -17.97 3.10 -7.22
CA GLY A 143 -18.47 3.55 -8.52
C GLY A 143 -17.54 3.14 -9.67
N ILE A 144 -17.00 1.91 -9.60
CA ILE A 144 -16.10 1.38 -10.63
C ILE A 144 -16.94 0.76 -11.74
N ASP A 145 -16.82 1.32 -12.94
CA ASP A 145 -17.36 0.76 -14.17
C ASP A 145 -16.23 0.10 -14.99
N VAL A 146 -16.24 -1.22 -15.05
CA VAL A 146 -15.26 -1.98 -15.84
C VAL A 146 -15.82 -2.19 -17.23
N LYS A 147 -15.29 -1.43 -18.16
CA LYS A 147 -15.70 -1.54 -19.59
C LYS A 147 -15.07 -2.77 -20.24
N PRO A 148 -15.76 -3.39 -21.20
CA PRO A 148 -15.21 -4.47 -21.99
C PRO A 148 -13.89 -4.07 -22.65
N TYR A 149 -12.98 -5.03 -22.75
CA TYR A 149 -11.74 -4.82 -23.50
C TYR A 149 -12.03 -4.53 -24.98
N THR A 150 -11.41 -3.48 -25.50
CA THR A 150 -11.51 -3.13 -26.92
C THR A 150 -10.13 -3.17 -27.57
N LYS A 151 -10.06 -3.72 -28.79
CA LYS A 151 -8.83 -3.74 -29.61
C LYS A 151 -8.60 -2.43 -30.41
N THR A 152 -9.49 -1.46 -30.27
CA THR A 152 -9.53 -0.25 -31.12
C THR A 152 -8.72 0.92 -30.56
N GLY A 153 -8.03 0.75 -29.48
CA GLY A 153 -7.20 1.80 -28.88
C GLY A 153 -6.11 2.31 -29.83
N ARG A 154 -6.07 3.61 -30.06
CA ARG A 154 -5.07 4.26 -30.94
C ARG A 154 -3.78 4.63 -30.21
N LYS A 155 -3.77 4.60 -28.87
CA LYS A 155 -2.65 5.03 -28.05
C LYS A 155 -2.29 3.94 -27.04
N ILE A 156 -1.02 3.90 -26.68
CA ILE A 156 -0.50 3.11 -25.56
C ILE A 156 -0.08 4.08 -24.47
N TYR A 157 -0.58 3.89 -23.27
CA TYR A 157 -0.20 4.70 -22.12
C TYR A 157 0.74 3.93 -21.20
N ILE A 158 1.92 4.48 -20.94
CA ILE A 158 2.84 4.01 -19.93
C ILE A 158 2.65 4.89 -18.69
N CYS A 159 1.98 4.36 -17.68
CA CYS A 159 1.71 5.09 -16.44
C CYS A 159 2.83 4.83 -15.43
N CYS A 160 3.61 5.87 -15.15
CA CYS A 160 4.70 5.79 -14.19
C CYS A 160 4.21 5.93 -12.76
N ASN A 161 4.81 5.19 -11.86
CA ASN A 161 4.60 5.33 -10.44
C ASN A 161 5.40 6.51 -9.88
N ARG A 162 5.11 6.92 -8.64
CA ARG A 162 5.88 7.95 -7.93
C ARG A 162 7.32 7.44 -7.70
N GLY A 163 8.35 8.22 -8.10
CA GLY A 163 9.75 7.80 -8.00
C GLY A 163 10.28 7.64 -6.56
N SER A 164 9.55 8.18 -5.58
CA SER A 164 9.82 7.94 -4.15
C SER A 164 9.08 6.72 -3.60
N GLY A 165 8.28 6.04 -4.42
CA GLY A 165 7.52 4.86 -4.04
C GLY A 165 8.34 3.57 -4.09
N GLY A 166 7.66 2.43 -3.93
CA GLY A 166 8.25 1.11 -3.82
C GLY A 166 9.27 0.71 -4.90
N TYR A 167 9.15 1.24 -6.11
CA TYR A 167 10.10 0.95 -7.20
C TYR A 167 11.48 1.55 -6.99
N SER A 168 11.59 2.74 -6.41
CA SER A 168 12.90 3.37 -6.15
C SER A 168 13.77 2.54 -5.21
N GLY A 169 13.16 1.66 -4.50
CA GLY A 169 13.84 0.77 -3.59
C GLY A 169 14.40 -0.48 -4.23
N HIS A 170 14.00 -0.82 -5.46
CA HIS A 170 14.62 -1.88 -6.27
C HIS A 170 15.67 -1.32 -7.22
N GLY A 171 16.13 -0.08 -7.02
CA GLY A 171 17.12 0.57 -7.89
C GLY A 171 16.57 1.02 -9.25
N VAL A 172 15.26 0.89 -9.46
CA VAL A 172 14.65 1.27 -10.74
C VAL A 172 14.24 2.74 -10.71
N ASN A 173 14.81 3.52 -11.61
CA ASN A 173 14.34 4.87 -11.91
C ASN A 173 13.08 4.77 -12.78
N ALA A 174 11.97 5.33 -12.34
CA ALA A 174 10.69 5.24 -13.06
C ALA A 174 10.73 5.93 -14.44
N ALA A 175 11.52 7.00 -14.60
CA ALA A 175 11.67 7.68 -15.88
C ALA A 175 12.47 6.83 -16.87
N ASP A 176 13.60 6.29 -16.43
CA ASP A 176 14.45 5.43 -17.27
C ASP A 176 13.69 4.17 -17.68
N TRP A 177 12.98 3.55 -16.73
CA TRP A 177 12.10 2.42 -17.01
C TRP A 177 11.04 2.75 -18.08
N ALA A 178 10.40 3.91 -17.98
CA ALA A 178 9.37 4.29 -18.94
C ALA A 178 9.95 4.55 -20.33
N ILE A 179 11.14 5.16 -20.41
CA ILE A 179 11.85 5.39 -21.66
C ILE A 179 12.22 4.07 -22.33
N GLU A 180 12.83 3.16 -21.59
CA GLU A 180 13.23 1.85 -22.11
C GLU A 180 12.02 0.99 -22.50
N THR A 181 10.94 1.06 -21.72
CA THR A 181 9.67 0.42 -22.07
C THR A 181 9.10 1.00 -23.37
N ALA A 182 9.12 2.32 -23.55
CA ALA A 182 8.65 2.96 -24.77
C ALA A 182 9.49 2.54 -25.98
N LYS A 183 10.82 2.53 -25.87
CA LYS A 183 11.74 2.05 -26.92
C LYS A 183 11.46 0.60 -27.29
N THR A 184 11.24 -0.26 -26.29
CA THR A 184 10.93 -1.68 -26.49
C THR A 184 9.61 -1.84 -27.24
N LEU A 185 8.57 -1.17 -26.79
CA LEU A 185 7.25 -1.22 -27.43
C LEU A 185 7.29 -0.71 -28.88
N ARG A 186 8.12 0.30 -29.16
CA ARG A 186 8.25 0.85 -30.52
C ARG A 186 8.72 -0.20 -31.55
N LYS A 187 9.40 -1.24 -31.13
CA LYS A 187 9.78 -2.35 -32.02
C LYS A 187 8.61 -3.20 -32.49
N TYR A 188 7.48 -3.09 -31.83
CA TYR A 188 6.28 -3.96 -32.07
C TYR A 188 5.05 -3.19 -32.52
N THR A 189 5.08 -1.86 -32.52
CA THR A 189 3.89 -1.07 -32.84
C THR A 189 4.22 0.37 -33.25
N ASP A 190 3.45 0.87 -34.21
CA ASP A 190 3.48 2.29 -34.64
C ASP A 190 2.46 3.15 -33.88
N ARG A 191 1.70 2.57 -32.97
CA ARG A 191 0.74 3.32 -32.16
C ARG A 191 1.44 4.43 -31.37
N HIS A 192 0.74 5.55 -31.18
CA HIS A 192 1.26 6.65 -30.37
C HIS A 192 1.46 6.18 -28.92
N ILE A 193 2.69 6.25 -28.41
CA ILE A 193 3.04 5.91 -27.05
C ILE A 193 3.09 7.20 -26.23
N VAL A 194 2.31 7.23 -25.14
CA VAL A 194 2.23 8.35 -24.21
C VAL A 194 2.78 7.90 -22.86
N VAL A 195 3.83 8.55 -22.40
CA VAL A 195 4.35 8.36 -21.04
C VAL A 195 3.63 9.34 -20.11
N ARG A 196 2.90 8.81 -19.16
CA ARG A 196 2.21 9.57 -18.13
C ARG A 196 2.96 9.48 -16.82
N THR A 197 3.60 10.56 -16.42
CA THR A 197 4.27 10.65 -15.13
C THR A 197 3.27 10.79 -13.99
N HIS A 198 3.66 10.39 -12.77
CA HIS A 198 2.83 10.60 -11.59
C HIS A 198 2.80 12.10 -11.24
N SER A 199 1.62 12.63 -10.92
CA SER A 199 1.40 14.06 -10.60
C SER A 199 2.21 14.61 -9.42
N GLY A 200 2.79 13.73 -8.59
CA GLY A 200 3.68 14.12 -7.49
C GLY A 200 5.15 14.29 -7.90
N TYR A 201 5.49 14.12 -9.18
CA TYR A 201 6.75 14.59 -9.73
C TYR A 201 6.58 16.03 -10.17
N GLY A 202 7.25 16.94 -9.51
CA GLY A 202 7.36 18.34 -9.92
C GLY A 202 8.23 18.53 -11.17
N LEU A 203 8.17 17.62 -12.12
CA LEU A 203 8.76 17.85 -13.43
C LEU A 203 7.83 18.76 -14.18
N PRO A 204 8.32 19.91 -14.69
CA PRO A 204 7.53 20.72 -15.60
C PRO A 204 7.14 19.82 -16.77
N TYR A 205 5.85 19.69 -16.98
CA TYR A 205 5.30 19.02 -18.15
C TYR A 205 5.66 19.88 -19.37
N SER A 206 6.82 19.66 -19.94
CA SER A 206 7.14 20.17 -21.27
C SER A 206 6.52 19.24 -22.31
N GLY A 207 5.19 19.21 -22.31
CA GLY A 207 4.45 18.52 -23.35
C GLY A 207 4.36 19.39 -24.57
N ARG A 208 5.08 19.07 -25.60
CA ARG A 208 4.72 19.30 -27.00
C ARG A 208 4.86 18.01 -27.76
#